data_c8590c79c20b258afc7f3de3ac1498f4
#
_entry.id   c8590c79c20b258afc7f3de3ac1498f4
#
_cell.length_a   1.000
_cell.length_b   1.000
_cell.length_c   1.000
_cell.angle_alpha   90.00
_cell.angle_beta   90.00
_cell.angle_gamma   90.00
#
_symmetry.space_group_name_H-M   'P 1'
#
loop_
_entity.id
_entity.type
_entity.pdbx_description
1 polymer ?
#
loop_
_entity_poly.entity_id
_entity_poly.type
_entity_poly.pdbx_seq_one_letter_code
_entity_poly.pdbx_strand_id
1 'polypeptide(L)'
;MRFAARFGLLCAVALGTLGANRSGSDVISLLERMRTAAGPVWQTHFVSVSRLTLGGGQSIVSSDSEGLRIIVRHCTGELCNGTYFDGQHLFSINMNGTALARSLEPEPFLRSLRIVASLAFLSPSFLSHGGQVGGAGTGTIDGKAYRTIVVGAVNAVPLRLYVDPQTALIRLARELGGSERFEYRAYRRIGVFTLPFEVLHDGQLFERYDDRAPVSTRLAPPHGPLPSFKGPPATVPTDPRSVTPIVDCSLAGIALRCLVDTGNSGISMSSELASRLGGPVVGTYQILGLGGYSTEVVRAGPLRIGNATYPDAYYAVLTDLRRYGYDVVLGADVMASTGIQIDGTAHVVRFGTPIAQSRISVPLSFENFIPVITVGLGDVETSLAVDTGDESNINLTYDFYGKHPGLFNVTQRRFVSGIGGSSVEMIGQIPEVTIGDFKTGPQEIGTTQTLHGTAFGHLGAAFLQQFVVQLDYAAAELRLIPRT
;
A
#
# COMPACT_ATOMS: atom_id res chain seq x y z
N MET A 1 0.84 -0.61 21.31
CA MET A 1 2.20 -0.34 21.81
C MET A 1 2.88 -1.43 22.63
N ARG A 2 2.21 -2.50 23.07
CA ARG A 2 2.84 -3.58 23.87
C ARG A 2 3.21 -4.86 23.10
N PHE A 3 2.85 -5.01 21.84
CA PHE A 3 3.20 -6.17 20.99
C PHE A 3 4.52 -6.02 20.22
N ALA A 4 4.93 -4.81 19.86
CA ALA A 4 6.19 -4.58 19.14
C ALA A 4 7.44 -4.81 20.01
N ALA A 5 7.34 -4.63 21.32
CA ALA A 5 8.48 -4.80 22.24
C ALA A 5 8.85 -6.27 22.52
N ARG A 6 7.96 -7.24 22.25
CA ARG A 6 8.25 -8.66 22.50
C ARG A 6 8.92 -9.38 21.35
N PHE A 7 8.75 -8.90 20.10
CA PHE A 7 9.40 -9.50 18.93
C PHE A 7 10.89 -9.10 18.80
N GLY A 8 11.24 -7.87 19.16
CA GLY A 8 12.64 -7.42 19.13
C GLY A 8 13.54 -8.18 20.12
N LEU A 9 12.99 -8.62 21.25
CA LEU A 9 13.78 -9.30 22.28
C LEU A 9 14.02 -10.79 21.96
N LEU A 10 13.11 -11.43 21.22
CA LEU A 10 13.28 -12.85 20.82
C LEU A 10 14.31 -13.04 19.70
N CYS A 11 14.46 -12.09 18.81
CA CYS A 11 15.53 -12.15 17.78
C CYS A 11 16.93 -11.90 18.36
N ALA A 12 17.05 -11.05 19.38
CA ALA A 12 18.33 -10.81 20.05
C ALA A 12 18.81 -12.02 20.89
N VAL A 13 17.86 -12.75 21.52
CA VAL A 13 18.18 -13.91 22.38
C VAL A 13 18.57 -15.15 21.53
N ALA A 14 18.00 -15.35 20.35
CA ALA A 14 18.36 -16.49 19.49
C ALA A 14 19.75 -16.36 18.83
N LEU A 15 20.28 -15.16 18.72
CA LEU A 15 21.61 -14.90 18.16
C LEU A 15 22.72 -14.83 19.24
N GLY A 16 22.35 -14.66 20.51
CA GLY A 16 23.29 -14.43 21.64
C GLY A 16 23.85 -15.70 22.31
N THR A 17 23.34 -16.90 22.02
CA THR A 17 23.74 -18.14 22.70
C THR A 17 24.55 -19.14 21.85
N LEU A 18 24.93 -18.79 20.63
CA LEU A 18 25.80 -19.61 19.78
C LEU A 18 27.22 -19.05 19.80
N GLY A 19 28.03 -19.63 20.66
CA GLY A 19 29.52 -19.64 20.68
C GLY A 19 30.25 -18.41 20.11
N ALA A 20 30.53 -17.45 20.96
CA ALA A 20 31.38 -16.30 20.63
C ALA A 20 32.80 -16.73 20.21
N ASN A 21 33.30 -16.18 19.12
CA ASN A 21 34.67 -16.06 18.60
C ASN A 21 35.11 -16.87 17.37
N ARG A 22 34.52 -17.99 16.98
CA ARG A 22 34.83 -18.61 15.66
C ARG A 22 33.80 -18.26 14.59
N SER A 23 32.59 -17.91 14.97
CA SER A 23 31.48 -17.67 14.03
C SER A 23 31.60 -16.34 13.21
N GLY A 24 32.26 -15.34 13.75
CA GLY A 24 32.37 -14.04 13.08
C GLY A 24 33.33 -14.08 11.87
N SER A 25 34.49 -14.69 12.02
CA SER A 25 35.46 -14.84 10.92
C SER A 25 34.91 -15.71 9.78
N ASP A 26 34.15 -16.75 10.12
CA ASP A 26 33.56 -17.68 9.15
C ASP A 26 32.44 -17.00 8.35
N VAL A 27 31.62 -16.14 8.98
CA VAL A 27 30.60 -15.32 8.31
C VAL A 27 31.25 -14.35 7.33
N ILE A 28 32.27 -13.59 7.79
CA ILE A 28 32.97 -12.61 6.95
C ILE A 28 33.58 -13.30 5.73
N SER A 29 34.34 -14.40 5.96
CA SER A 29 34.99 -15.17 4.89
C SER A 29 33.95 -15.69 3.87
N LEU A 30 32.80 -16.20 4.33
CA LEU A 30 31.75 -16.67 3.44
C LEU A 30 31.12 -15.51 2.63
N LEU A 31 30.83 -14.36 3.28
CA LEU A 31 30.31 -13.17 2.59
C LEU A 31 31.29 -12.64 1.52
N GLU A 32 32.59 -12.62 1.80
CA GLU A 32 33.60 -12.20 0.83
C GLU A 32 33.65 -13.12 -0.40
N ARG A 33 33.56 -14.41 -0.17
CA ARG A 33 33.45 -15.39 -1.26
C ARG A 33 32.17 -15.20 -2.08
N MET A 34 31.04 -14.99 -1.41
CA MET A 34 29.78 -14.71 -2.07
C MET A 34 29.82 -13.40 -2.88
N ARG A 35 30.43 -12.35 -2.34
CA ARG A 35 30.68 -11.07 -3.04
C ARG A 35 31.51 -11.31 -4.31
N THR A 36 32.60 -12.05 -4.20
CA THR A 36 33.46 -12.38 -5.34
C THR A 36 32.69 -13.17 -6.40
N ALA A 37 31.88 -14.13 -5.99
CA ALA A 37 31.07 -14.96 -6.89
C ALA A 37 29.96 -14.20 -7.58
N ALA A 38 29.24 -13.36 -6.83
CA ALA A 38 28.13 -12.58 -7.36
C ALA A 38 28.58 -11.35 -8.19
N GLY A 39 29.81 -10.87 -7.96
CA GLY A 39 30.30 -9.57 -8.47
C GLY A 39 29.79 -8.39 -7.62
N PRO A 40 30.06 -7.15 -7.99
CA PRO A 40 29.77 -5.96 -7.19
C PRO A 40 28.29 -5.55 -7.24
N VAL A 41 27.38 -6.50 -7.07
CA VAL A 41 25.92 -6.32 -7.14
C VAL A 41 25.38 -5.25 -6.17
N TRP A 42 26.04 -5.10 -5.01
CA TRP A 42 25.68 -4.11 -3.99
C TRP A 42 26.08 -2.67 -4.33
N GLN A 43 26.86 -2.47 -5.39
CA GLN A 43 27.29 -1.13 -5.86
C GLN A 43 26.46 -0.64 -7.04
N THR A 44 25.52 -1.44 -7.51
CA THR A 44 24.79 -1.20 -8.75
C THR A 44 23.29 -1.37 -8.54
N HIS A 45 22.49 -0.52 -9.18
CA HIS A 45 21.06 -0.71 -9.22
C HIS A 45 20.70 -1.77 -10.27
N PHE A 46 19.83 -2.69 -9.91
CA PHE A 46 19.34 -3.72 -10.83
C PHE A 46 17.90 -3.52 -11.20
N VAL A 47 17.60 -3.56 -12.48
CA VAL A 47 16.25 -3.79 -12.98
C VAL A 47 16.16 -5.22 -13.46
N SER A 48 15.17 -5.94 -13.00
CA SER A 48 14.88 -7.30 -13.43
C SER A 48 13.48 -7.39 -13.99
N VAL A 49 13.32 -8.02 -15.14
CA VAL A 49 12.02 -8.33 -15.71
C VAL A 49 11.79 -9.82 -15.54
N SER A 50 10.72 -10.20 -14.85
CA SER A 50 10.35 -11.59 -14.68
C SER A 50 8.96 -11.85 -15.27
N ARG A 51 8.80 -13.02 -15.88
CA ARG A 51 7.50 -13.48 -16.33
C ARG A 51 6.83 -14.23 -15.19
N LEU A 52 5.71 -13.69 -14.69
CA LEU A 52 4.90 -14.40 -13.70
C LEU A 52 4.27 -15.65 -14.32
N THR A 53 4.35 -16.75 -13.59
CA THR A 53 3.69 -18.02 -13.96
C THR A 53 2.18 -18.01 -13.68
N LEU A 54 1.71 -17.10 -12.84
CA LEU A 54 0.29 -16.94 -12.49
C LEU A 54 -0.24 -15.64 -13.09
N GLY A 55 -1.28 -15.76 -13.95
CA GLY A 55 -2.04 -14.60 -14.46
C GLY A 55 -1.53 -13.94 -15.73
N GLY A 56 -0.47 -14.45 -16.38
CA GLY A 56 -0.03 -13.93 -17.68
C GLY A 56 0.61 -12.53 -17.69
N GLY A 57 0.81 -11.94 -16.52
CA GLY A 57 1.43 -10.63 -16.36
C GLY A 57 2.96 -10.69 -16.26
N GLN A 58 3.57 -9.51 -16.30
CA GLN A 58 5.01 -9.32 -16.18
C GLN A 58 5.35 -8.63 -14.84
N SER A 59 6.34 -9.16 -14.14
CA SER A 59 6.86 -8.54 -12.92
C SER A 59 8.15 -7.80 -13.22
N ILE A 60 8.21 -6.52 -12.86
CA ILE A 60 9.40 -5.68 -12.98
C ILE A 60 9.92 -5.43 -11.56
N VAL A 61 11.12 -5.93 -11.28
CA VAL A 61 11.79 -5.73 -10.00
C VAL A 61 12.96 -4.79 -10.19
N SER A 62 12.91 -3.66 -9.49
CA SER A 62 14.03 -2.72 -9.41
C SER A 62 14.58 -2.75 -7.99
N SER A 63 15.87 -2.98 -7.83
CA SER A 63 16.50 -3.03 -6.51
C SER A 63 17.70 -2.10 -6.43
N ASP A 64 17.81 -1.41 -5.30
CA ASP A 64 18.94 -0.58 -4.91
C ASP A 64 19.55 -1.21 -3.65
N SER A 65 20.59 -1.99 -3.84
CA SER A 65 21.22 -2.74 -2.74
C SER A 65 21.95 -1.83 -1.76
N GLU A 66 22.41 -0.66 -2.16
CA GLU A 66 23.08 0.29 -1.26
C GLU A 66 22.09 0.89 -0.25
N GLY A 67 20.89 1.29 -0.68
CA GLY A 67 19.84 1.85 0.16
C GLY A 67 18.81 0.82 0.65
N LEU A 68 18.96 -0.46 0.35
CA LEU A 68 17.95 -1.52 0.58
C LEU A 68 16.58 -1.19 -0.02
N ARG A 69 16.54 -0.37 -1.07
CA ARG A 69 15.30 0.02 -1.73
C ARG A 69 14.91 -1.01 -2.78
N ILE A 70 13.65 -1.37 -2.79
CA ILE A 70 13.13 -2.34 -3.75
C ILE A 70 11.79 -1.87 -4.26
N ILE A 71 11.63 -1.80 -5.58
CA ILE A 71 10.34 -1.61 -6.24
C ILE A 71 9.98 -2.90 -6.96
N VAL A 72 8.81 -3.44 -6.69
CA VAL A 72 8.22 -4.54 -7.43
C VAL A 72 6.97 -4.02 -8.12
N ARG A 73 6.89 -4.11 -9.44
CA ARG A 73 5.72 -3.79 -10.24
C ARG A 73 5.21 -5.04 -10.94
N HIS A 74 3.94 -5.29 -10.86
CA HIS A 74 3.22 -6.32 -11.60
C HIS A 74 2.42 -5.63 -12.68
N CYS A 75 2.76 -5.92 -13.94
CA CYS A 75 2.18 -5.24 -15.08
C CYS A 75 1.36 -6.21 -15.93
N THR A 76 0.17 -5.79 -16.31
CA THR A 76 -0.66 -6.44 -17.34
C THR A 76 -0.91 -5.39 -18.41
N GLY A 77 -0.27 -5.53 -19.58
CA GLY A 77 -0.23 -4.46 -20.56
C GLY A 77 0.48 -3.21 -20.04
N GLU A 78 -0.19 -2.07 -20.11
CA GLU A 78 0.32 -0.78 -19.61
C GLU A 78 0.07 -0.56 -18.12
N LEU A 79 -0.86 -1.32 -17.53
CA LEU A 79 -1.22 -1.15 -16.14
C LEU A 79 -0.25 -1.89 -15.24
N CYS A 80 0.40 -1.15 -14.35
CA CYS A 80 1.28 -1.69 -13.34
C CYS A 80 0.83 -1.26 -11.95
N ASN A 81 0.77 -2.20 -11.03
CA ASN A 81 0.65 -1.94 -9.60
C ASN A 81 1.82 -2.61 -8.86
N GLY A 82 1.95 -2.41 -7.57
CA GLY A 82 3.05 -3.09 -6.90
C GLY A 82 3.33 -2.62 -5.50
N THR A 83 4.60 -2.77 -5.11
CA THR A 83 5.10 -2.37 -3.79
C THR A 83 6.45 -1.67 -3.92
N TYR A 84 6.70 -0.74 -3.02
CA TYR A 84 7.98 -0.08 -2.82
C TYR A 84 8.41 -0.25 -1.37
N PHE A 85 9.65 -0.60 -1.17
CA PHE A 85 10.32 -0.63 0.12
C PHE A 85 11.44 0.41 0.14
N ASP A 86 11.42 1.33 1.09
CA ASP A 86 12.39 2.43 1.19
C ASP A 86 13.62 2.12 2.05
N GLY A 87 13.71 0.91 2.60
CA GLY A 87 14.67 0.46 3.61
C GLY A 87 14.06 0.35 5.01
N GLN A 88 12.92 1.00 5.28
CA GLN A 88 12.24 0.98 6.58
C GLN A 88 10.76 0.65 6.46
N HIS A 89 10.05 1.23 5.47
CA HIS A 89 8.61 1.12 5.32
C HIS A 89 8.24 0.46 3.99
N LEU A 90 7.15 -0.27 4.02
CA LEU A 90 6.56 -0.87 2.82
C LEU A 90 5.39 0.01 2.35
N PHE A 91 5.39 0.30 1.04
CA PHE A 91 4.37 1.10 0.37
C PHE A 91 3.64 0.23 -0.65
N SER A 92 2.34 0.40 -0.78
CA SER A 92 1.60 -0.06 -1.95
C SER A 92 1.74 0.96 -3.07
N ILE A 93 1.81 0.50 -4.32
CA ILE A 93 1.85 1.35 -5.53
C ILE A 93 0.62 0.99 -6.36
N ASN A 94 -0.24 1.97 -6.67
CA ASN A 94 -1.37 1.77 -7.55
C ASN A 94 -1.00 1.92 -9.04
N MET A 95 -1.99 1.77 -9.92
CA MET A 95 -1.80 1.84 -11.38
C MET A 95 -1.29 3.20 -11.88
N ASN A 96 -1.50 4.29 -11.15
CA ASN A 96 -1.00 5.62 -11.47
C ASN A 96 0.37 5.92 -10.83
N GLY A 97 0.95 4.98 -10.11
CA GLY A 97 2.24 5.14 -9.44
C GLY A 97 2.15 5.80 -8.05
N THR A 98 0.95 6.14 -7.58
CA THR A 98 0.76 6.66 -6.22
C THR A 98 1.21 5.61 -5.21
N ALA A 99 2.10 6.00 -4.29
CA ALA A 99 2.66 5.13 -3.28
C ALA A 99 2.25 5.59 -1.89
N LEU A 100 1.60 4.71 -1.12
CA LEU A 100 1.18 4.97 0.26
C LEU A 100 1.68 3.89 1.19
N ALA A 101 2.14 4.29 2.38
CA ALA A 101 2.65 3.38 3.39
C ALA A 101 1.54 2.43 3.87
N ARG A 102 1.84 1.14 3.93
CA ARG A 102 0.89 0.13 4.42
C ARG A 102 0.82 0.17 5.94
N SER A 103 -0.38 0.10 6.47
CA SER A 103 -0.64 0.03 7.92
C SER A 103 -0.24 -1.30 8.54
N LEU A 104 -0.49 -2.36 7.81
CA LEU A 104 -0.10 -3.71 8.17
C LEU A 104 1.05 -4.09 7.24
N GLU A 105 2.08 -4.72 7.79
CA GLU A 105 3.08 -5.40 6.99
C GLU A 105 2.57 -6.80 6.64
N PRO A 106 1.78 -6.97 5.58
CA PRO A 106 1.52 -8.32 5.11
C PRO A 106 2.81 -8.77 4.44
N GLU A 107 3.29 -9.92 4.84
CA GLU A 107 4.35 -10.66 4.22
C GLU A 107 5.79 -10.19 4.51
N PRO A 108 6.23 -10.15 5.79
CA PRO A 108 7.64 -10.01 6.15
C PRO A 108 8.54 -10.98 5.40
N PHE A 109 7.96 -12.10 5.00
CA PHE A 109 8.63 -13.15 4.25
C PHE A 109 8.97 -12.76 2.80
N LEU A 110 8.03 -12.16 2.04
CA LEU A 110 8.31 -11.67 0.68
C LEU A 110 9.41 -10.60 0.65
N ARG A 111 9.46 -9.79 1.68
CA ARG A 111 10.54 -8.82 1.88
C ARG A 111 11.89 -9.51 1.99
N SER A 112 11.98 -10.53 2.83
CA SER A 112 13.22 -11.32 3.00
C SER A 112 13.66 -11.94 1.70
N LEU A 113 12.71 -12.48 0.92
CA LEU A 113 13.00 -13.02 -0.40
C LEU A 113 13.58 -11.99 -1.35
N ARG A 114 13.03 -10.78 -1.38
CA ARG A 114 13.52 -9.70 -2.24
C ARG A 114 14.92 -9.27 -1.85
N ILE A 115 15.22 -9.16 -0.55
CA ILE A 115 16.58 -8.90 -0.05
C ILE A 115 17.56 -9.97 -0.54
N VAL A 116 17.16 -11.24 -0.51
CA VAL A 116 18.01 -12.35 -0.98
C VAL A 116 18.11 -12.38 -2.51
N ALA A 117 17.01 -12.21 -3.23
CA ALA A 117 17.00 -12.23 -4.70
C ALA A 117 17.79 -11.05 -5.32
N SER A 118 17.80 -9.91 -4.67
CA SER A 118 18.60 -8.73 -5.07
C SER A 118 20.05 -8.79 -4.56
N LEU A 119 20.37 -9.75 -3.70
CA LEU A 119 21.66 -9.87 -2.99
C LEU A 119 22.00 -8.63 -2.16
N ALA A 120 21.00 -7.85 -1.72
CA ALA A 120 21.21 -6.64 -0.93
C ALA A 120 21.99 -6.89 0.37
N PHE A 121 21.84 -8.06 0.98
CA PHE A 121 22.57 -8.44 2.20
C PHE A 121 24.09 -8.55 2.00
N LEU A 122 24.57 -8.56 0.76
CA LEU A 122 26.02 -8.49 0.45
C LEU A 122 26.56 -7.06 0.51
N SER A 123 25.68 -6.05 0.56
CA SER A 123 26.10 -4.65 0.70
C SER A 123 26.77 -4.39 2.04
N PRO A 124 27.92 -3.68 2.08
CA PRO A 124 28.51 -3.25 3.34
C PRO A 124 27.57 -2.38 4.19
N SER A 125 26.65 -1.63 3.56
CA SER A 125 25.66 -0.79 4.23
C SER A 125 24.47 -1.56 4.79
N PHE A 126 24.31 -2.85 4.47
CA PHE A 126 23.15 -3.64 4.92
C PHE A 126 22.98 -3.62 6.44
N LEU A 127 24.07 -3.80 7.19
CA LEU A 127 24.05 -3.80 8.65
C LEU A 127 23.67 -2.43 9.23
N SER A 128 24.12 -1.33 8.60
CA SER A 128 23.79 0.04 9.05
C SER A 128 22.33 0.42 8.82
N HIS A 129 21.62 -0.32 7.96
CA HIS A 129 20.20 -0.13 7.68
C HIS A 129 19.30 -1.18 8.40
N GLY A 130 19.78 -1.73 9.52
CA GLY A 130 19.01 -2.70 10.32
C GLY A 130 19.05 -4.13 9.80
N GLY A 131 19.93 -4.42 8.82
CA GLY A 131 20.18 -5.77 8.37
C GLY A 131 21.02 -6.55 9.38
N GLN A 132 20.86 -7.86 9.39
CA GLN A 132 21.61 -8.80 10.24
C GLN A 132 22.11 -9.97 9.40
N VAL A 133 23.36 -10.34 9.58
CA VAL A 133 23.95 -11.53 8.97
C VAL A 133 24.75 -12.28 10.02
N GLY A 134 24.47 -13.55 10.20
CA GLY A 134 25.15 -14.35 11.22
C GLY A 134 24.91 -15.85 11.09
N GLY A 135 25.23 -16.62 12.12
CA GLY A 135 24.91 -18.04 12.20
C GLY A 135 25.59 -18.90 11.11
N ALA A 136 26.87 -18.62 10.82
CA ALA A 136 27.64 -19.47 9.87
C ALA A 136 27.72 -20.92 10.35
N GLY A 137 27.52 -21.85 9.41
CA GLY A 137 27.52 -23.27 9.70
C GLY A 137 27.54 -24.15 8.44
N THR A 138 27.11 -25.37 8.61
CA THR A 138 26.89 -26.32 7.52
C THR A 138 25.49 -26.88 7.60
N GLY A 139 24.93 -27.22 6.45
CA GLY A 139 23.64 -27.89 6.33
C GLY A 139 23.60 -28.80 5.13
N THR A 140 22.67 -29.75 5.11
CA THR A 140 22.58 -30.75 4.04
C THR A 140 21.25 -30.56 3.29
N ILE A 141 21.31 -30.63 1.96
CA ILE A 141 20.15 -30.65 1.06
C ILE A 141 20.37 -31.86 0.14
N ASP A 142 19.44 -32.80 0.11
CA ASP A 142 19.45 -33.98 -0.75
C ASP A 142 20.82 -34.74 -0.66
N GLY A 143 21.36 -34.89 0.56
CA GLY A 143 22.63 -35.57 0.81
C GLY A 143 23.89 -34.75 0.51
N LYS A 144 23.80 -33.58 -0.10
CA LYS A 144 24.93 -32.70 -0.40
C LYS A 144 25.10 -31.63 0.70
N ALA A 145 26.37 -31.45 1.13
CA ALA A 145 26.71 -30.43 2.13
C ALA A 145 26.79 -29.01 1.53
N TYR A 146 26.27 -28.04 2.26
CA TYR A 146 26.31 -26.63 1.94
C TYR A 146 26.82 -25.80 3.13
N ARG A 147 27.40 -24.64 2.86
CA ARG A 147 27.68 -23.65 3.90
C ARG A 147 26.36 -22.92 4.20
N THR A 148 26.14 -22.55 5.46
CA THR A 148 24.91 -21.78 5.82
C THR A 148 25.23 -20.49 6.50
N ILE A 149 24.40 -19.47 6.26
CA ILE A 149 24.31 -18.21 7.01
C ILE A 149 22.84 -17.86 7.23
N VAL A 150 22.57 -17.04 8.24
CA VAL A 150 21.24 -16.48 8.49
C VAL A 150 21.28 -15.00 8.11
N VAL A 151 20.27 -14.57 7.34
CA VAL A 151 20.07 -13.18 6.92
C VAL A 151 18.73 -12.73 7.45
N GLY A 152 18.68 -11.56 8.10
CA GLY A 152 17.48 -10.92 8.60
C GLY A 152 17.53 -9.42 8.37
N ALA A 153 16.39 -8.75 8.46
CA ALA A 153 16.28 -7.30 8.43
C ALA A 153 15.09 -6.88 9.29
N VAL A 154 14.99 -5.59 9.58
CA VAL A 154 13.82 -5.01 10.27
C VAL A 154 12.56 -5.33 9.46
N ASN A 155 11.51 -5.79 10.16
CA ASN A 155 10.23 -6.19 9.58
C ASN A 155 10.33 -7.23 8.46
N ALA A 156 11.29 -8.15 8.57
CA ALA A 156 11.48 -9.27 7.66
C ALA A 156 11.68 -10.55 8.47
N VAL A 157 11.25 -11.70 7.95
CA VAL A 157 11.53 -12.98 8.62
C VAL A 157 12.97 -13.39 8.34
N PRO A 158 13.69 -13.90 9.34
CA PRO A 158 15.06 -14.39 9.12
C PRO A 158 15.06 -15.60 8.18
N LEU A 159 15.95 -15.58 7.19
CA LEU A 159 16.15 -16.68 6.27
C LEU A 159 17.51 -17.35 6.50
N ARG A 160 17.53 -18.68 6.54
CA ARG A 160 18.75 -19.46 6.46
C ARG A 160 19.07 -19.70 4.99
N LEU A 161 20.22 -19.20 4.54
CA LEU A 161 20.73 -19.40 3.20
C LEU A 161 21.66 -20.60 3.18
N TYR A 162 21.48 -21.46 2.18
CA TYR A 162 22.39 -22.58 1.85
C TYR A 162 23.20 -22.17 0.64
N VAL A 163 24.49 -22.03 0.85
CA VAL A 163 25.46 -21.54 -0.14
C VAL A 163 26.30 -22.69 -0.62
N ASP A 164 26.38 -22.86 -1.93
CA ASP A 164 27.18 -23.90 -2.54
C ASP A 164 28.67 -23.69 -2.22
N PRO A 165 29.38 -24.68 -1.64
CA PRO A 165 30.75 -24.50 -1.18
C PRO A 165 31.77 -24.33 -2.31
N GLN A 166 31.45 -24.71 -3.55
CA GLN A 166 32.32 -24.57 -4.71
C GLN A 166 32.12 -23.20 -5.41
N THR A 167 30.87 -22.86 -5.67
CA THR A 167 30.52 -21.64 -6.42
C THR A 167 30.30 -20.40 -5.55
N ALA A 168 30.08 -20.57 -4.23
CA ALA A 168 29.68 -19.56 -3.29
C ALA A 168 28.35 -18.84 -3.66
N LEU A 169 27.52 -19.49 -4.48
CA LEU A 169 26.20 -19.00 -4.87
C LEU A 169 25.10 -19.61 -3.99
N ILE A 170 24.00 -18.91 -3.78
CA ILE A 170 22.87 -19.38 -2.98
C ILE A 170 22.16 -20.50 -3.74
N ARG A 171 21.92 -21.62 -3.09
CA ARG A 171 21.14 -22.73 -3.65
C ARG A 171 19.70 -22.72 -3.11
N LEU A 172 19.54 -22.36 -1.84
CA LEU A 172 18.28 -22.42 -1.13
C LEU A 172 18.24 -21.32 -0.07
N ALA A 173 17.09 -20.69 0.09
CA ALA A 173 16.71 -19.93 1.29
C ALA A 173 15.55 -20.65 1.97
N ARG A 174 15.60 -20.76 3.30
CA ARG A 174 14.54 -21.35 4.12
C ARG A 174 14.23 -20.42 5.27
N GLU A 175 12.95 -20.26 5.55
CA GLU A 175 12.50 -19.53 6.73
C GLU A 175 13.05 -20.16 8.02
N LEU A 176 13.56 -19.34 8.93
CA LEU A 176 14.09 -19.82 10.20
C LEU A 176 12.94 -20.10 11.15
N GLY A 177 12.66 -21.37 11.39
CA GLY A 177 11.54 -21.83 12.23
C GLY A 177 10.21 -22.00 11.48
N GLY A 178 10.18 -21.74 10.18
CA GLY A 178 9.03 -21.93 9.31
C GLY A 178 9.19 -23.05 8.29
N SER A 179 8.18 -23.21 7.43
CA SER A 179 8.15 -24.24 6.36
C SER A 179 8.59 -23.71 5.00
N GLU A 180 8.58 -22.42 4.80
CA GLU A 180 8.80 -21.78 3.49
C GLU A 180 10.20 -22.03 2.94
N ARG A 181 10.26 -22.40 1.65
CA ARG A 181 11.48 -22.81 0.99
C ARG A 181 11.57 -22.21 -0.42
N PHE A 182 12.67 -21.49 -0.71
CA PHE A 182 12.94 -20.90 -2.01
C PHE A 182 14.27 -21.39 -2.57
N GLU A 183 14.23 -21.93 -3.78
CA GLU A 183 15.40 -22.37 -4.49
C GLU A 183 15.80 -21.38 -5.56
N TYR A 184 17.09 -21.08 -5.65
CA TYR A 184 17.69 -20.20 -6.65
C TYR A 184 18.45 -21.03 -7.68
N ARG A 185 18.06 -20.90 -8.97
CA ARG A 185 18.58 -21.71 -10.07
C ARG A 185 18.93 -20.86 -11.28
N ALA A 186 19.45 -21.52 -12.32
CA ALA A 186 19.78 -20.93 -13.62
C ALA A 186 20.64 -19.67 -13.50
N TYR A 187 21.69 -19.73 -12.68
CA TYR A 187 22.63 -18.61 -12.56
C TYR A 187 23.27 -18.28 -13.89
N ARG A 188 23.27 -17.01 -14.27
CA ARG A 188 23.87 -16.49 -15.50
C ARG A 188 24.80 -15.33 -15.17
N ARG A 189 25.84 -15.20 -15.99
CA ARG A 189 26.76 -14.07 -15.93
C ARG A 189 26.26 -12.94 -16.82
N ILE A 190 26.14 -11.73 -16.25
CA ILE A 190 25.76 -10.50 -16.94
C ILE A 190 26.89 -9.50 -16.69
N GLY A 191 27.79 -9.35 -17.66
CA GLY A 191 29.03 -8.58 -17.46
C GLY A 191 29.85 -9.14 -16.30
N VAL A 192 29.98 -8.36 -15.22
CA VAL A 192 30.74 -8.74 -14.02
C VAL A 192 29.87 -9.40 -12.93
N PHE A 193 28.56 -9.51 -13.15
CA PHE A 193 27.60 -10.03 -12.17
C PHE A 193 27.16 -11.45 -12.46
N THR A 194 26.90 -12.22 -11.41
CA THR A 194 26.33 -13.58 -11.50
C THR A 194 25.05 -13.61 -10.68
N LEU A 195 23.90 -13.78 -11.34
CA LEU A 195 22.57 -13.67 -10.75
C LEU A 195 21.72 -14.90 -11.07
N PRO A 196 20.81 -15.30 -10.15
CA PRO A 196 19.83 -16.35 -10.45
C PRO A 196 18.79 -15.84 -11.43
N PHE A 197 18.35 -16.69 -12.35
CA PHE A 197 17.30 -16.41 -13.33
C PHE A 197 16.02 -17.20 -13.08
N GLU A 198 16.04 -18.11 -12.12
CA GLU A 198 14.86 -18.83 -11.67
C GLU A 198 14.81 -18.89 -10.15
N VAL A 199 13.61 -18.66 -9.61
CA VAL A 199 13.26 -18.85 -8.20
C VAL A 199 12.12 -19.84 -8.14
N LEU A 200 12.27 -20.91 -7.35
CA LEU A 200 11.21 -21.87 -7.10
C LEU A 200 10.75 -21.71 -5.66
N HIS A 201 9.44 -21.80 -5.43
CA HIS A 201 8.82 -21.90 -4.12
C HIS A 201 8.27 -23.31 -3.96
N ASP A 202 8.75 -24.05 -2.95
CA ASP A 202 8.40 -25.45 -2.70
C ASP A 202 8.48 -26.35 -3.93
N GLY A 203 9.52 -26.13 -4.75
CA GLY A 203 9.77 -26.89 -5.96
C GLY A 203 8.98 -26.44 -7.20
N GLN A 204 7.99 -25.53 -7.05
CA GLN A 204 7.26 -24.94 -8.17
C GLN A 204 7.91 -23.65 -8.63
N LEU A 205 7.90 -23.39 -9.94
CA LEU A 205 8.45 -22.15 -10.49
C LEU A 205 7.64 -20.95 -10.01
N PHE A 206 8.28 -20.10 -9.20
CA PHE A 206 7.71 -18.88 -8.65
C PHE A 206 8.01 -17.66 -9.52
N GLU A 207 9.30 -17.51 -9.92
CA GLU A 207 9.74 -16.43 -10.80
C GLU A 207 10.74 -16.95 -11.83
N ARG A 208 10.57 -16.47 -13.06
CA ARG A 208 11.57 -16.63 -14.13
C ARG A 208 11.89 -15.26 -14.68
N TYR A 209 13.16 -14.89 -14.61
CA TYR A 209 13.64 -13.62 -15.14
C TYR A 209 13.99 -13.78 -16.62
N ASP A 210 13.29 -13.04 -17.49
CA ASP A 210 13.60 -13.01 -18.92
C ASP A 210 14.88 -12.18 -19.15
N ASP A 211 15.02 -11.05 -18.42
CA ASP A 211 16.19 -10.18 -18.46
C ASP A 211 16.50 -9.61 -17.08
N ARG A 212 17.78 -9.29 -16.86
CA ARG A 212 18.30 -8.58 -15.68
C ARG A 212 19.42 -7.65 -16.13
N ALA A 213 19.23 -6.35 -15.92
CA ALA A 213 20.21 -5.36 -16.34
C ALA A 213 20.58 -4.41 -15.18
N PRO A 214 21.86 -4.01 -15.06
CA PRO A 214 22.25 -2.94 -14.16
C PRO A 214 21.77 -1.58 -14.72
N VAL A 215 21.26 -0.73 -13.84
CA VAL A 215 20.93 0.66 -14.17
C VAL A 215 21.73 1.62 -13.31
N SER A 216 22.08 2.77 -13.84
CA SER A 216 22.93 3.75 -13.18
C SER A 216 22.18 4.72 -12.26
N THR A 217 20.85 4.69 -12.29
CA THR A 217 20.00 5.62 -11.53
C THR A 217 19.57 5.01 -10.20
N ARG A 218 19.67 5.81 -9.12
CA ARG A 218 19.10 5.42 -7.81
C ARG A 218 17.60 5.29 -7.90
N LEU A 219 17.03 4.36 -7.13
CA LEU A 219 15.59 4.23 -7.01
C LEU A 219 15.04 5.44 -6.24
N ALA A 220 14.20 6.22 -6.91
CA ALA A 220 13.40 7.26 -6.28
C ALA A 220 12.08 6.66 -5.76
N PRO A 221 11.50 7.23 -4.68
CA PRO A 221 10.14 6.90 -4.30
C PRO A 221 9.19 7.10 -5.49
N PRO A 222 8.32 6.13 -5.80
CA PRO A 222 7.31 6.33 -6.81
C PRO A 222 6.28 7.37 -6.33
N HIS A 223 5.74 8.11 -7.26
CA HIS A 223 4.69 9.10 -7.00
C HIS A 223 3.64 9.03 -8.10
N GLY A 224 2.40 9.33 -7.73
CA GLY A 224 1.29 9.48 -8.66
C GLY A 224 1.34 10.79 -9.46
N PRO A 225 0.23 11.14 -10.11
CA PRO A 225 0.12 12.37 -10.86
C PRO A 225 0.31 13.59 -9.94
N LEU A 226 1.33 14.39 -10.19
CA LEU A 226 1.57 15.62 -9.43
C LEU A 226 0.87 16.81 -10.10
N PRO A 227 0.09 17.61 -9.36
CA PRO A 227 -0.56 18.78 -9.90
C PRO A 227 0.43 19.93 -10.12
N SER A 228 0.14 20.75 -11.15
CA SER A 228 0.70 22.09 -11.29
C SER A 228 -0.35 23.11 -10.85
N PHE A 229 0.05 24.09 -10.03
CA PHE A 229 -0.84 25.16 -9.57
C PHE A 229 -0.54 26.48 -10.31
N LYS A 230 -1.60 27.17 -10.77
CA LYS A 230 -1.51 28.54 -11.28
C LYS A 230 -1.87 29.51 -10.16
N GLY A 231 -0.91 29.89 -9.31
CA GLY A 231 -1.12 30.77 -8.16
C GLY A 231 -1.22 29.99 -6.82
N PRO A 232 -1.91 30.57 -5.79
CA PRO A 232 -2.03 29.93 -4.49
C PRO A 232 -2.86 28.63 -4.56
N PRO A 233 -2.79 27.79 -3.51
CA PRO A 233 -3.57 26.56 -3.43
C PRO A 233 -5.05 26.74 -3.77
N ALA A 234 -5.64 25.78 -4.47
CA ALA A 234 -7.01 25.86 -4.96
C ALA A 234 -8.03 25.78 -3.81
N THR A 235 -8.94 26.76 -3.76
CA THR A 235 -10.18 26.67 -2.96
C THR A 235 -11.34 26.50 -3.93
N VAL A 236 -12.08 25.40 -3.80
CA VAL A 236 -13.15 25.02 -4.72
C VAL A 236 -14.45 24.86 -3.94
N PRO A 237 -15.55 25.54 -4.37
CA PRO A 237 -16.85 25.35 -3.74
C PRO A 237 -17.35 23.92 -3.93
N THR A 238 -18.05 23.37 -2.93
CA THR A 238 -18.82 22.12 -3.05
C THR A 238 -20.30 22.40 -3.26
N ASP A 239 -21.02 21.41 -3.81
CA ASP A 239 -22.49 21.51 -3.92
C ASP A 239 -23.13 21.51 -2.50
N PRO A 240 -23.80 22.59 -2.09
CA PRO A 240 -24.37 22.69 -0.74
C PRO A 240 -25.55 21.75 -0.49
N ARG A 241 -26.07 21.09 -1.53
CA ARG A 241 -27.18 20.12 -1.41
C ARG A 241 -26.69 18.71 -1.16
N SER A 242 -25.37 18.46 -1.29
CA SER A 242 -24.76 17.15 -1.09
C SER A 242 -24.09 17.06 0.27
N VAL A 243 -24.24 15.91 0.93
CA VAL A 243 -23.49 15.57 2.15
C VAL A 243 -22.02 15.28 1.79
N THR A 244 -21.80 14.64 0.65
CA THR A 244 -20.48 14.35 0.12
C THR A 244 -19.89 15.55 -0.63
N PRO A 245 -18.56 15.75 -0.64
CA PRO A 245 -17.95 16.95 -1.24
C PRO A 245 -17.85 16.81 -2.77
N ILE A 246 -18.90 17.26 -3.48
CA ILE A 246 -18.94 17.32 -4.94
C ILE A 246 -18.49 18.72 -5.40
N VAL A 247 -17.49 18.77 -6.28
CA VAL A 247 -16.88 19.99 -6.80
C VAL A 247 -17.00 20.07 -8.32
N ASP A 248 -16.95 21.28 -8.88
CA ASP A 248 -16.79 21.47 -10.31
C ASP A 248 -15.34 21.19 -10.73
N CYS A 249 -15.19 20.47 -11.83
CA CYS A 249 -13.91 20.08 -12.41
C CYS A 249 -13.97 20.07 -13.94
N SER A 250 -12.87 19.81 -14.60
CA SER A 250 -12.87 19.48 -16.03
C SER A 250 -11.83 18.42 -16.38
N LEU A 251 -12.17 17.53 -17.32
CA LEU A 251 -11.28 16.52 -17.85
C LEU A 251 -11.22 16.67 -19.36
N ALA A 252 -10.00 16.76 -19.92
CA ALA A 252 -9.78 17.03 -21.34
C ALA A 252 -10.59 18.23 -21.90
N GLY A 253 -10.80 19.26 -21.07
CA GLY A 253 -11.58 20.46 -21.40
C GLY A 253 -13.10 20.33 -21.28
N ILE A 254 -13.63 19.17 -20.89
CA ILE A 254 -15.05 18.94 -20.66
C ILE A 254 -15.38 19.32 -19.21
N ALA A 255 -16.33 20.25 -19.01
CA ALA A 255 -16.82 20.60 -17.67
C ALA A 255 -17.64 19.47 -17.07
N LEU A 256 -17.38 19.11 -15.82
CA LEU A 256 -17.86 17.92 -15.13
C LEU A 256 -18.10 18.21 -13.65
N ARG A 257 -18.75 17.28 -12.98
CA ARG A 257 -18.87 17.23 -11.52
C ARG A 257 -17.98 16.11 -10.99
N CYS A 258 -17.16 16.42 -10.01
CA CYS A 258 -16.21 15.51 -9.38
C CYS A 258 -16.56 15.29 -7.91
N LEU A 259 -16.70 14.03 -7.47
CA LEU A 259 -16.74 13.65 -6.07
C LEU A 259 -15.33 13.61 -5.50
N VAL A 260 -15.07 14.24 -4.36
CA VAL A 260 -13.83 14.11 -3.58
C VAL A 260 -14.04 12.99 -2.58
N ASP A 261 -13.45 11.83 -2.85
CA ASP A 261 -13.76 10.57 -2.19
C ASP A 261 -12.49 9.91 -1.65
N THR A 262 -12.30 9.98 -0.33
CA THR A 262 -11.16 9.35 0.34
C THR A 262 -11.28 7.82 0.39
N GLY A 263 -12.47 7.27 0.18
CA GLY A 263 -12.73 5.84 0.04
C GLY A 263 -12.35 5.25 -1.33
N ASN A 264 -11.88 6.07 -2.28
CA ASN A 264 -11.45 5.61 -3.60
C ASN A 264 -9.92 5.51 -3.69
N SER A 265 -9.42 4.32 -4.03
CA SER A 265 -7.98 4.01 -4.10
C SER A 265 -7.21 4.70 -5.24
N GLY A 266 -7.90 5.34 -6.19
CA GLY A 266 -7.29 5.98 -7.34
C GLY A 266 -8.14 7.12 -7.89
N ILE A 267 -8.31 7.16 -9.21
CA ILE A 267 -9.25 8.05 -9.91
C ILE A 267 -10.19 7.19 -10.74
N SER A 268 -11.47 7.54 -10.75
CA SER A 268 -12.47 6.82 -11.54
C SER A 268 -13.34 7.78 -12.35
N MET A 269 -13.95 7.30 -13.45
CA MET A 269 -14.87 8.09 -14.25
C MET A 269 -16.10 7.27 -14.67
N SER A 270 -17.17 7.95 -15.05
CA SER A 270 -18.38 7.29 -15.54
C SER A 270 -18.15 6.63 -16.92
N SER A 271 -18.87 5.55 -17.19
CA SER A 271 -18.82 4.86 -18.49
C SER A 271 -19.25 5.78 -19.65
N GLU A 272 -20.20 6.70 -19.40
CA GLU A 272 -20.64 7.69 -20.39
C GLU A 272 -19.52 8.68 -20.73
N LEU A 273 -18.76 9.12 -19.71
CA LEU A 273 -17.63 10.00 -19.91
C LEU A 273 -16.50 9.29 -20.65
N ALA A 274 -16.18 8.06 -20.26
CA ALA A 274 -15.19 7.23 -20.96
C ALA A 274 -15.53 7.06 -22.44
N SER A 275 -16.79 6.72 -22.73
CA SER A 275 -17.30 6.60 -24.12
C SER A 275 -17.20 7.92 -24.90
N ARG A 276 -17.51 9.04 -24.24
CA ARG A 276 -17.44 10.38 -24.86
C ARG A 276 -16.00 10.81 -25.16
N LEU A 277 -15.04 10.43 -24.31
CA LEU A 277 -13.64 10.71 -24.52
C LEU A 277 -13.02 9.83 -25.61
N GLY A 278 -13.53 8.63 -25.81
CA GLY A 278 -13.09 7.69 -26.85
C GLY A 278 -11.66 7.19 -26.68
N GLY A 279 -11.11 7.27 -25.46
CA GLY A 279 -9.77 6.77 -25.16
C GLY A 279 -9.68 5.25 -25.26
N PRO A 280 -8.48 4.69 -25.60
CA PRO A 280 -8.31 3.25 -25.65
C PRO A 280 -8.44 2.62 -24.26
N VAL A 281 -9.08 1.44 -24.21
CA VAL A 281 -9.04 0.59 -23.03
C VAL A 281 -7.63 0.02 -22.91
N VAL A 282 -6.98 0.29 -21.78
CA VAL A 282 -5.58 -0.11 -21.52
C VAL A 282 -5.46 -1.36 -20.63
N GLY A 283 -6.58 -1.79 -20.04
CA GLY A 283 -6.64 -2.99 -19.21
C GLY A 283 -7.92 -3.06 -18.38
N THR A 284 -7.90 -3.90 -17.36
CA THR A 284 -9.03 -4.08 -16.42
C THR A 284 -8.55 -3.91 -14.98
N TYR A 285 -9.48 -3.51 -14.11
CA TYR A 285 -9.26 -3.31 -12.69
C TYR A 285 -10.41 -3.91 -11.87
N GLN A 286 -10.11 -4.41 -10.67
CA GLN A 286 -11.13 -4.90 -9.74
C GLN A 286 -11.61 -3.77 -8.86
N ILE A 287 -12.91 -3.53 -8.89
CA ILE A 287 -13.59 -2.58 -8.00
C ILE A 287 -14.24 -3.36 -6.86
N LEU A 288 -14.06 -2.86 -5.64
CA LEU A 288 -14.68 -3.36 -4.42
C LEU A 288 -15.48 -2.23 -3.79
N GLY A 289 -16.73 -2.52 -3.47
CA GLY A 289 -17.64 -1.62 -2.79
C GLY A 289 -18.69 -2.43 -2.02
N LEU A 290 -19.98 -2.12 -2.14
CA LEU A 290 -21.05 -3.00 -1.64
C LEU A 290 -21.12 -4.34 -2.41
N GLY A 291 -20.53 -4.39 -3.59
CA GLY A 291 -20.25 -5.58 -4.37
C GLY A 291 -18.89 -5.47 -5.05
N GLY A 292 -18.46 -6.55 -5.73
CA GLY A 292 -17.21 -6.58 -6.47
C GLY A 292 -17.43 -6.88 -7.94
N TYR A 293 -16.73 -6.17 -8.84
CA TYR A 293 -16.74 -6.45 -10.27
C TYR A 293 -15.45 -5.99 -10.94
N SER A 294 -15.17 -6.60 -12.10
CA SER A 294 -14.06 -6.15 -12.96
C SER A 294 -14.54 -5.04 -13.88
N THR A 295 -13.76 -4.00 -14.05
CA THR A 295 -14.07 -2.90 -14.93
C THR A 295 -12.90 -2.55 -15.85
N GLU A 296 -13.19 -1.81 -16.91
CA GLU A 296 -12.19 -1.29 -17.84
C GLU A 296 -11.40 -0.14 -17.21
N VAL A 297 -10.17 0.04 -17.70
CA VAL A 297 -9.34 1.20 -17.40
C VAL A 297 -9.02 1.92 -18.69
N VAL A 298 -9.18 3.25 -18.66
CA VAL A 298 -8.84 4.14 -19.77
C VAL A 298 -7.83 5.19 -19.32
N ARG A 299 -7.06 5.73 -20.27
CA ARG A 299 -6.16 6.86 -20.02
C ARG A 299 -6.80 8.15 -20.49
N ALA A 300 -6.82 9.18 -19.64
CA ALA A 300 -7.38 10.48 -19.95
C ALA A 300 -6.68 11.61 -19.20
N GLY A 301 -6.85 12.84 -19.68
CA GLY A 301 -6.34 14.05 -19.04
C GLY A 301 -6.23 15.22 -20.02
N PRO A 302 -5.75 16.39 -19.58
CA PRO A 302 -5.50 16.73 -18.18
C PRO A 302 -6.78 16.93 -17.37
N LEU A 303 -6.71 16.59 -16.06
CA LEU A 303 -7.77 16.90 -15.10
C LEU A 303 -7.49 18.27 -14.45
N ARG A 304 -8.53 19.14 -14.37
CA ARG A 304 -8.42 20.44 -13.72
C ARG A 304 -9.42 20.56 -12.58
N ILE A 305 -8.97 21.06 -11.43
CA ILE A 305 -9.78 21.32 -10.24
C ILE A 305 -9.39 22.71 -9.73
N GLY A 306 -10.26 23.70 -9.90
CA GLY A 306 -9.91 25.09 -9.65
C GLY A 306 -8.69 25.52 -10.48
N ASN A 307 -7.60 25.93 -9.82
CA ASN A 307 -6.34 26.31 -10.46
C ASN A 307 -5.29 25.18 -10.50
N ALA A 308 -5.61 24.00 -9.97
CA ALA A 308 -4.76 22.81 -10.07
C ALA A 308 -4.98 22.10 -11.40
N THR A 309 -3.90 21.66 -12.04
CA THR A 309 -3.93 20.83 -13.25
C THR A 309 -3.11 19.59 -13.01
N TYR A 310 -3.77 18.42 -13.08
CA TYR A 310 -3.16 17.09 -13.01
C TYR A 310 -2.88 16.60 -14.43
N PRO A 311 -1.75 15.89 -14.66
CA PRO A 311 -1.43 15.32 -15.95
C PRO A 311 -2.37 14.15 -16.30
N ASP A 312 -2.17 13.58 -17.50
CA ASP A 312 -2.86 12.36 -17.91
C ASP A 312 -2.66 11.22 -16.89
N ALA A 313 -3.73 10.51 -16.64
CA ALA A 313 -3.76 9.40 -15.67
C ALA A 313 -4.64 8.24 -16.17
N TYR A 314 -4.56 7.12 -15.48
CA TYR A 314 -5.43 5.97 -15.66
C TYR A 314 -6.67 6.09 -14.77
N TYR A 315 -7.84 5.89 -15.36
CA TYR A 315 -9.15 5.97 -14.70
C TYR A 315 -9.84 4.62 -14.76
N ALA A 316 -10.30 4.10 -13.63
CA ALA A 316 -11.24 2.99 -13.59
C ALA A 316 -12.61 3.46 -14.09
N VAL A 317 -13.24 2.71 -14.99
CA VAL A 317 -14.54 3.08 -15.57
C VAL A 317 -15.65 2.50 -14.73
N LEU A 318 -16.44 3.35 -14.07
CA LEU A 318 -17.55 2.94 -13.21
C LEU A 318 -18.88 3.13 -13.93
N THR A 319 -19.74 2.13 -13.86
CA THR A 319 -21.12 2.23 -14.33
C THR A 319 -21.94 3.06 -13.34
N ASP A 320 -22.95 3.75 -13.84
CA ASP A 320 -23.99 4.42 -13.06
C ASP A 320 -23.56 5.60 -12.16
N LEU A 321 -22.34 6.15 -12.28
CA LEU A 321 -21.91 7.29 -11.46
C LEU A 321 -22.84 8.50 -11.60
N ARG A 322 -23.37 8.71 -12.81
CA ARG A 322 -24.26 9.87 -13.09
C ARG A 322 -25.55 9.86 -12.29
N ARG A 323 -26.05 8.69 -11.92
CA ARG A 323 -27.26 8.62 -11.07
C ARG A 323 -27.02 9.17 -9.67
N TYR A 324 -25.75 9.24 -9.23
CA TYR A 324 -25.33 9.88 -7.96
C TYR A 324 -24.96 11.34 -8.13
N GLY A 325 -25.03 11.90 -9.35
CA GLY A 325 -24.86 13.34 -9.61
C GLY A 325 -23.42 13.79 -9.87
N TYR A 326 -22.51 12.89 -10.19
CA TYR A 326 -21.11 13.20 -10.56
C TYR A 326 -20.61 12.32 -11.71
N ASP A 327 -19.57 12.80 -12.40
CA ASP A 327 -18.97 12.14 -13.57
C ASP A 327 -17.62 11.50 -13.26
N VAL A 328 -16.90 12.01 -12.25
CA VAL A 328 -15.54 11.58 -11.86
C VAL A 328 -15.48 11.42 -10.35
N VAL A 329 -14.74 10.44 -9.88
CA VAL A 329 -14.41 10.22 -8.47
C VAL A 329 -12.91 10.48 -8.29
N LEU A 330 -12.59 11.44 -7.43
CA LEU A 330 -11.22 11.88 -7.11
C LEU A 330 -10.78 11.17 -5.82
N GLY A 331 -9.91 10.19 -5.93
CA GLY A 331 -9.41 9.44 -4.79
C GLY A 331 -7.94 9.70 -4.47
N ALA A 332 -7.26 8.67 -3.99
CA ALA A 332 -5.89 8.75 -3.48
C ALA A 332 -4.89 9.38 -4.45
N ASP A 333 -5.05 9.20 -5.77
CA ASP A 333 -4.15 9.77 -6.78
C ASP A 333 -4.11 11.31 -6.77
N VAL A 334 -5.24 11.93 -6.40
CA VAL A 334 -5.34 13.39 -6.28
C VAL A 334 -4.89 13.84 -4.89
N MET A 335 -5.31 13.11 -3.85
CA MET A 335 -5.12 13.51 -2.45
C MET A 335 -3.69 13.24 -1.95
N ALA A 336 -3.07 12.14 -2.38
CA ALA A 336 -1.71 11.80 -1.96
C ALA A 336 -0.65 12.78 -2.51
N SER A 337 -0.96 13.48 -3.61
CA SER A 337 -0.06 14.44 -4.24
C SER A 337 -0.09 15.84 -3.62
N THR A 338 -1.06 16.08 -2.72
CA THR A 338 -1.28 17.40 -2.10
C THR A 338 -1.99 17.24 -0.75
N GLY A 339 -1.81 18.20 0.15
CA GLY A 339 -2.66 18.28 1.35
C GLY A 339 -4.08 18.67 0.96
N ILE A 340 -5.08 18.12 1.65
CA ILE A 340 -6.49 18.41 1.41
C ILE A 340 -7.20 18.85 2.68
N GLN A 341 -8.02 19.87 2.57
CA GLN A 341 -8.94 20.31 3.63
C GLN A 341 -10.37 20.30 3.11
N ILE A 342 -11.27 19.68 3.85
CA ILE A 342 -12.70 19.63 3.54
C ILE A 342 -13.45 20.34 4.66
N ASP A 343 -14.21 21.36 4.29
CA ASP A 343 -15.08 22.11 5.19
C ASP A 343 -16.52 22.05 4.69
N GLY A 344 -17.27 21.07 5.18
CA GLY A 344 -18.64 20.82 4.72
C GLY A 344 -19.64 21.95 5.08
N THR A 345 -19.40 22.75 6.15
CA THR A 345 -20.26 23.88 6.49
C THR A 345 -19.97 25.11 5.63
N ALA A 346 -18.70 25.39 5.39
CA ALA A 346 -18.30 26.45 4.46
C ALA A 346 -18.51 26.04 3.01
N HIS A 347 -18.87 24.78 2.75
CA HIS A 347 -19.04 24.20 1.43
C HIS A 347 -17.83 24.44 0.53
N VAL A 348 -16.64 24.08 1.03
CA VAL A 348 -15.40 24.24 0.27
C VAL A 348 -14.45 23.06 0.48
N VAL A 349 -13.69 22.75 -0.58
CA VAL A 349 -12.51 21.90 -0.52
C VAL A 349 -11.29 22.74 -0.91
N ARG A 350 -10.18 22.58 -0.17
CA ARG A 350 -8.90 23.22 -0.47
C ARG A 350 -7.85 22.18 -0.79
N PHE A 351 -7.21 22.30 -1.95
CA PHE A 351 -6.13 21.44 -2.40
C PHE A 351 -4.80 22.20 -2.29
N GLY A 352 -3.74 21.51 -1.86
CA GLY A 352 -2.41 22.10 -1.71
C GLY A 352 -2.31 23.11 -0.57
N THR A 353 -3.19 23.03 0.41
CA THR A 353 -3.21 23.93 1.57
C THR A 353 -2.28 23.38 2.66
N PRO A 354 -1.40 24.21 3.25
CA PRO A 354 -0.68 23.83 4.44
C PRO A 354 -1.64 23.41 5.54
N ILE A 355 -1.37 22.26 6.15
CA ILE A 355 -2.24 21.74 7.19
C ILE A 355 -1.97 22.48 8.49
N ALA A 356 -3.01 23.14 9.03
CA ALA A 356 -2.90 23.89 10.26
C ALA A 356 -2.80 22.97 11.49
N GLN A 357 -2.19 23.43 12.57
CA GLN A 357 -2.23 22.68 13.83
C GLN A 357 -3.67 22.52 14.31
N SER A 358 -4.01 21.33 14.79
CA SER A 358 -5.32 20.98 15.33
C SER A 358 -5.18 20.39 16.72
N ARG A 359 -6.25 20.46 17.52
CA ARG A 359 -6.31 19.78 18.82
C ARG A 359 -6.47 18.28 18.68
N ILE A 360 -7.09 17.82 17.57
CA ILE A 360 -7.27 16.40 17.27
C ILE A 360 -6.37 16.10 16.07
N SER A 361 -5.27 15.40 16.36
CA SER A 361 -4.34 14.91 15.35
C SER A 361 -4.13 13.43 15.62
N VAL A 362 -4.45 12.60 14.64
CA VAL A 362 -4.31 11.13 14.73
C VAL A 362 -3.53 10.60 13.55
N PRO A 363 -2.69 9.57 13.76
CA PRO A 363 -1.97 8.94 12.67
C PRO A 363 -2.94 8.27 11.70
N LEU A 364 -2.64 8.41 10.41
CA LEU A 364 -3.27 7.65 9.34
C LEU A 364 -2.46 6.39 9.06
N SER A 365 -3.16 5.33 8.79
CA SER A 365 -2.66 4.19 8.06
C SER A 365 -3.42 4.04 6.75
N PHE A 366 -2.92 3.22 5.82
CA PHE A 366 -3.57 3.07 4.52
C PHE A 366 -3.81 1.59 4.21
N GLU A 367 -5.07 1.28 3.90
CA GLU A 367 -5.48 -0.03 3.42
C GLU A 367 -6.03 0.12 2.00
N ASN A 368 -5.38 -0.51 1.04
CA ASN A 368 -5.73 -0.34 -0.38
C ASN A 368 -5.86 1.13 -0.81
N PHE A 369 -4.95 2.00 -0.31
CA PHE A 369 -4.92 3.45 -0.52
C PHE A 369 -6.01 4.26 0.19
N ILE A 370 -6.90 3.63 0.95
CA ILE A 370 -7.94 4.25 1.74
C ILE A 370 -7.36 4.61 3.12
N PRO A 371 -7.52 5.85 3.60
CA PRO A 371 -7.04 6.25 4.91
C PRO A 371 -7.85 5.59 6.02
N VAL A 372 -7.17 5.07 7.02
CA VAL A 372 -7.75 4.36 8.17
C VAL A 372 -7.20 4.96 9.46
N ILE A 373 -8.08 5.12 10.46
CA ILE A 373 -7.72 5.56 11.80
C ILE A 373 -8.23 4.59 12.86
N THR A 374 -7.61 4.61 14.03
CA THR A 374 -8.12 3.93 15.22
C THR A 374 -9.15 4.80 15.91
N VAL A 375 -10.30 4.23 16.24
CA VAL A 375 -11.40 4.87 16.95
C VAL A 375 -11.89 4.01 18.12
N GLY A 376 -12.41 4.64 19.15
CA GLY A 376 -13.18 3.97 20.21
C GLY A 376 -14.68 4.08 19.90
N LEU A 377 -15.37 2.94 19.94
CA LEU A 377 -16.82 2.83 19.82
C LEU A 377 -17.37 2.34 21.17
N GLY A 378 -17.71 3.27 22.07
CA GLY A 378 -17.92 2.92 23.47
C GLY A 378 -16.67 2.27 24.08
N ASP A 379 -16.80 1.03 24.57
CA ASP A 379 -15.67 0.26 25.16
C ASP A 379 -14.86 -0.54 24.12
N VAL A 380 -15.20 -0.49 22.84
CA VAL A 380 -14.55 -1.26 21.77
C VAL A 380 -13.64 -0.37 20.95
N GLU A 381 -12.33 -0.67 20.93
CA GLU A 381 -11.38 -0.02 20.00
C GLU A 381 -11.34 -0.78 18.67
N THR A 382 -11.38 -0.03 17.58
CA THR A 382 -11.37 -0.59 16.23
C THR A 382 -10.73 0.35 15.21
N SER A 383 -10.53 -0.13 13.98
CA SER A 383 -10.03 0.66 12.86
C SER A 383 -11.16 0.94 11.88
N LEU A 384 -11.37 2.21 11.55
CA LEU A 384 -12.36 2.64 10.56
C LEU A 384 -11.69 3.43 9.43
N ALA A 385 -12.17 3.20 8.21
CA ALA A 385 -11.79 4.01 7.05
C ALA A 385 -12.38 5.41 7.16
N VAL A 386 -11.65 6.42 6.74
CA VAL A 386 -12.15 7.80 6.57
C VAL A 386 -12.65 7.92 5.14
N ASP A 387 -13.97 7.92 4.96
CA ASP A 387 -14.62 7.82 3.65
C ASP A 387 -15.55 9.00 3.41
N THR A 388 -15.06 10.00 2.67
CA THR A 388 -15.87 11.19 2.31
C THR A 388 -16.83 10.95 1.17
N GLY A 389 -16.75 9.81 0.49
CA GLY A 389 -17.70 9.38 -0.54
C GLY A 389 -18.91 8.62 0.02
N ASP A 390 -18.83 8.11 1.24
CA ASP A 390 -19.95 7.48 1.95
C ASP A 390 -20.83 8.52 2.64
N GLU A 391 -22.12 8.57 2.27
CA GLU A 391 -23.09 9.53 2.86
C GLU A 391 -23.49 9.17 4.30
N SER A 392 -23.16 7.97 4.80
CA SER A 392 -23.51 7.53 6.14
C SER A 392 -22.80 8.33 7.24
N ASN A 393 -23.21 8.11 8.49
CA ASN A 393 -22.51 8.62 9.66
C ASN A 393 -21.36 7.66 10.00
N ILE A 394 -21.66 6.51 10.60
CA ILE A 394 -20.70 5.43 10.88
C ILE A 394 -21.31 4.15 10.33
N ASN A 395 -20.55 3.43 9.54
CA ASN A 395 -20.99 2.16 8.98
C ASN A 395 -19.97 1.06 9.31
N LEU A 396 -20.45 -0.04 9.91
CA LEU A 396 -19.62 -1.19 10.27
C LEU A 396 -19.86 -2.36 9.32
N THR A 397 -18.90 -3.27 9.21
CA THR A 397 -19.13 -4.55 8.53
C THR A 397 -20.01 -5.48 9.35
N TYR A 398 -20.79 -6.33 8.72
CA TYR A 398 -21.59 -7.37 9.41
C TYR A 398 -20.71 -8.27 10.28
N ASP A 399 -19.52 -8.62 9.80
CA ASP A 399 -18.59 -9.46 10.56
C ASP A 399 -18.16 -8.82 11.88
N PHE A 400 -17.88 -7.51 11.85
CA PHE A 400 -17.50 -6.78 13.04
C PHE A 400 -18.68 -6.69 14.03
N TYR A 401 -19.87 -6.32 13.55
CA TYR A 401 -21.07 -6.27 14.38
C TYR A 401 -21.42 -7.65 14.97
N GLY A 402 -21.27 -8.72 14.18
CA GLY A 402 -21.51 -10.09 14.63
C GLY A 402 -20.58 -10.53 15.79
N LYS A 403 -19.37 -9.98 15.86
CA LYS A 403 -18.42 -10.18 16.96
C LYS A 403 -18.70 -9.29 18.19
N HIS A 404 -19.42 -8.18 17.99
CA HIS A 404 -19.74 -7.19 19.01
C HIS A 404 -21.26 -6.87 19.04
N PRO A 405 -22.14 -7.88 19.25
CA PRO A 405 -23.59 -7.71 19.09
C PRO A 405 -24.23 -6.77 20.13
N GLY A 406 -23.51 -6.46 21.23
CA GLY A 406 -23.93 -5.48 22.24
C GLY A 406 -23.51 -4.06 21.96
N LEU A 407 -22.81 -3.78 20.87
CA LEU A 407 -22.28 -2.44 20.57
C LEU A 407 -23.40 -1.40 20.39
N PHE A 408 -24.47 -1.77 19.72
CA PHE A 408 -25.68 -0.96 19.62
C PHE A 408 -26.93 -1.83 19.40
N ASN A 409 -28.10 -1.28 19.75
CA ASN A 409 -29.37 -1.92 19.46
C ASN A 409 -29.91 -1.47 18.11
N VAL A 410 -30.28 -2.41 17.27
CA VAL A 410 -30.91 -2.10 15.96
C VAL A 410 -32.31 -1.53 16.19
N THR A 411 -32.51 -0.29 15.76
CA THR A 411 -33.79 0.42 15.88
C THR A 411 -34.49 0.58 14.54
N GLN A 412 -33.71 0.51 13.43
CA GLN A 412 -34.22 0.72 12.07
C GLN A 412 -33.45 -0.17 11.06
N ARG A 413 -34.09 -0.42 9.92
CA ARG A 413 -33.45 -0.98 8.74
C ARG A 413 -33.76 -0.11 7.55
N ARG A 414 -32.74 0.17 6.71
CA ARG A 414 -32.92 0.85 5.44
C ARG A 414 -32.20 0.12 4.30
N PHE A 415 -32.69 0.32 3.09
CA PHE A 415 -32.04 -0.18 1.89
C PHE A 415 -30.99 0.84 1.45
N VAL A 416 -29.78 0.39 1.21
CA VAL A 416 -28.66 1.23 0.75
C VAL A 416 -28.12 0.70 -0.56
N SER A 417 -27.69 1.60 -1.43
CA SER A 417 -27.08 1.29 -2.72
C SER A 417 -25.75 2.04 -2.85
N GLY A 418 -24.77 1.40 -3.45
CA GLY A 418 -23.47 1.98 -3.71
C GLY A 418 -22.77 1.28 -4.88
N ILE A 419 -21.49 1.53 -5.02
CA ILE A 419 -20.69 0.92 -6.07
C ILE A 419 -20.72 -0.60 -5.93
N GLY A 420 -21.08 -1.28 -7.03
CA GLY A 420 -21.08 -2.74 -7.13
C GLY A 420 -22.29 -3.44 -6.53
N GLY A 421 -23.28 -2.73 -5.94
CA GLY A 421 -24.45 -3.42 -5.41
C GLY A 421 -25.35 -2.63 -4.47
N SER A 422 -26.13 -3.38 -3.73
CA SER A 422 -27.07 -2.86 -2.73
C SER A 422 -27.11 -3.81 -1.53
N SER A 423 -27.42 -3.27 -0.36
CA SER A 423 -27.49 -4.02 0.90
C SER A 423 -28.61 -3.49 1.78
N VAL A 424 -28.96 -4.24 2.81
CA VAL A 424 -29.79 -3.74 3.90
C VAL A 424 -28.89 -3.28 5.01
N GLU A 425 -28.99 -2.03 5.41
CA GLU A 425 -28.30 -1.49 6.56
C GLU A 425 -29.17 -1.61 7.82
N MET A 426 -28.57 -2.13 8.88
CA MET A 426 -29.18 -2.15 10.21
C MET A 426 -28.64 -0.98 11.01
N ILE A 427 -29.52 -0.11 11.53
CA ILE A 427 -29.16 1.17 12.12
C ILE A 427 -29.52 1.20 13.60
N GLY A 428 -28.70 1.84 14.39
CA GLY A 428 -28.90 2.13 15.80
C GLY A 428 -28.15 3.38 16.23
N GLN A 429 -27.88 3.48 17.52
CA GLN A 429 -27.12 4.58 18.10
C GLN A 429 -26.05 4.05 19.04
N ILE A 430 -24.89 4.73 19.02
CA ILE A 430 -23.83 4.55 19.99
C ILE A 430 -23.69 5.83 20.82
N PRO A 431 -23.50 5.72 22.16
CA PRO A 431 -23.51 6.90 23.03
C PRO A 431 -22.31 7.83 22.82
N GLU A 432 -21.16 7.26 22.41
CA GLU A 432 -19.92 8.01 22.28
C GLU A 432 -19.00 7.37 21.23
N VAL A 433 -18.29 8.21 20.48
CA VAL A 433 -17.16 7.83 19.62
C VAL A 433 -15.92 8.60 20.06
N THR A 434 -14.80 7.92 20.23
CA THR A 434 -13.52 8.51 20.63
C THR A 434 -12.54 8.51 19.46
N ILE A 435 -11.94 9.68 19.14
CA ILE A 435 -10.87 9.83 18.15
C ILE A 435 -9.70 10.55 18.80
N GLY A 436 -8.59 9.85 19.03
CA GLY A 436 -7.53 10.35 19.90
C GLY A 436 -8.08 10.67 21.30
N ASP A 437 -7.88 11.90 21.77
CA ASP A 437 -8.40 12.37 23.07
C ASP A 437 -9.80 13.03 22.96
N PHE A 438 -10.37 13.09 21.75
CA PHE A 438 -11.67 13.74 21.53
C PHE A 438 -12.80 12.73 21.61
N LYS A 439 -13.87 13.10 22.32
CA LYS A 439 -15.11 12.33 22.46
C LYS A 439 -16.27 13.09 21.84
N THR A 440 -17.04 12.40 21.02
CA THR A 440 -18.31 12.93 20.49
C THR A 440 -19.43 12.66 21.48
N GLY A 441 -20.61 13.30 21.26
CA GLY A 441 -21.86 12.82 21.81
C GLY A 441 -22.40 11.59 21.07
N PRO A 442 -23.69 11.24 21.30
CA PRO A 442 -24.33 10.11 20.62
C PRO A 442 -24.28 10.22 19.10
N GLN A 443 -23.99 9.10 18.43
CA GLN A 443 -23.87 9.03 16.97
C GLN A 443 -24.78 7.93 16.41
N GLU A 444 -25.38 8.17 15.24
CA GLU A 444 -25.99 7.13 14.44
C GLU A 444 -24.90 6.18 13.95
N ILE A 445 -25.18 4.88 14.03
CA ILE A 445 -24.30 3.83 13.58
C ILE A 445 -25.10 2.78 12.81
N GLY A 446 -24.56 2.35 11.69
CA GLY A 446 -25.14 1.31 10.87
C GLY A 446 -24.22 0.12 10.69
N THR A 447 -24.74 -0.95 10.11
CA THR A 447 -23.93 -2.08 9.65
C THR A 447 -24.45 -2.61 8.33
N THR A 448 -23.52 -2.80 7.39
CA THR A 448 -23.81 -3.34 6.05
C THR A 448 -22.79 -4.42 5.66
N GLN A 449 -23.11 -5.14 4.58
CA GLN A 449 -22.12 -5.96 3.91
C GLN A 449 -21.22 -5.05 3.06
N THR A 450 -19.91 -5.05 3.34
CA THR A 450 -18.90 -4.36 2.55
C THR A 450 -17.79 -5.33 2.17
N LEU A 451 -17.13 -5.09 1.03
CA LEU A 451 -15.98 -5.88 0.55
C LEU A 451 -14.67 -5.12 0.69
N HIS A 452 -14.66 -4.02 1.43
CA HIS A 452 -13.44 -3.26 1.67
C HIS A 452 -12.48 -4.05 2.57
N GLY A 453 -11.21 -3.95 2.24
CA GLY A 453 -10.02 -4.51 2.87
C GLY A 453 -10.10 -5.01 4.30
N THR A 454 -9.21 -4.56 5.17
CA THR A 454 -9.13 -5.00 6.56
C THR A 454 -9.80 -4.04 7.54
N ALA A 455 -10.23 -2.84 7.09
CA ALA A 455 -11.02 -1.92 7.92
C ALA A 455 -12.37 -2.52 8.29
N PHE A 456 -12.77 -2.33 9.55
CA PHE A 456 -14.01 -2.90 10.08
C PHE A 456 -15.25 -2.04 9.80
N GLY A 457 -15.09 -0.95 9.05
CA GLY A 457 -16.16 -0.03 8.69
C GLY A 457 -15.63 1.33 8.26
N HIS A 458 -16.52 2.32 8.18
CA HIS A 458 -16.24 3.67 7.73
C HIS A 458 -16.71 4.73 8.71
N LEU A 459 -15.99 5.86 8.75
CA LEU A 459 -16.49 7.16 9.16
C LEU A 459 -16.89 7.91 7.89
N GLY A 460 -18.19 8.02 7.65
CA GLY A 460 -18.75 8.64 6.45
C GLY A 460 -18.83 10.15 6.51
N ALA A 461 -19.26 10.76 5.41
CA ALA A 461 -19.34 12.21 5.24
C ALA A 461 -20.24 12.88 6.29
N ALA A 462 -21.37 12.27 6.68
CA ALA A 462 -22.25 12.84 7.69
C ALA A 462 -21.56 12.96 9.06
N PHE A 463 -20.74 11.97 9.45
CA PHE A 463 -19.92 12.09 10.66
C PHE A 463 -18.85 13.18 10.50
N LEU A 464 -18.14 13.17 9.38
CA LEU A 464 -17.02 14.08 9.11
C LEU A 464 -17.46 15.55 9.01
N GLN A 465 -18.72 15.83 8.67
CA GLN A 465 -19.27 17.19 8.68
C GLN A 465 -19.26 17.87 10.05
N GLN A 466 -19.09 17.15 11.15
CA GLN A 466 -18.92 17.72 12.49
C GLN A 466 -17.57 18.45 12.65
N PHE A 467 -16.69 18.35 11.65
CA PHE A 467 -15.32 18.85 11.69
C PHE A 467 -14.97 19.62 10.42
N VAL A 468 -13.94 20.46 10.50
CA VAL A 468 -13.10 20.74 9.33
C VAL A 468 -12.06 19.60 9.28
N VAL A 469 -12.09 18.82 8.21
CA VAL A 469 -11.25 17.64 8.02
C VAL A 469 -10.02 18.03 7.24
N GLN A 470 -8.83 17.71 7.74
CA GLN A 470 -7.56 17.90 7.05
C GLN A 470 -6.82 16.56 6.94
N LEU A 471 -6.45 16.20 5.73
CA LEU A 471 -5.75 14.96 5.42
C LEU A 471 -4.37 15.28 4.82
N ASP A 472 -3.33 14.83 5.49
CA ASP A 472 -1.96 14.86 5.01
C ASP A 472 -1.49 13.43 4.73
N TYR A 473 -1.61 13.01 3.47
CA TYR A 473 -1.19 11.68 3.06
C TYR A 473 0.33 11.49 3.16
N ALA A 474 1.10 12.56 2.94
CA ALA A 474 2.56 12.50 2.99
C ALA A 474 3.08 12.37 4.43
N ALA A 475 2.45 13.06 5.37
CA ALA A 475 2.75 12.95 6.80
C ALA A 475 2.03 11.77 7.47
N ALA A 476 1.11 11.09 6.75
CA ALA A 476 0.21 10.08 7.27
C ALA A 476 -0.54 10.56 8.53
N GLU A 477 -1.22 11.71 8.40
CA GLU A 477 -1.88 12.38 9.52
C GLU A 477 -3.27 12.90 9.14
N LEU A 478 -4.27 12.59 9.99
CA LEU A 478 -5.59 13.19 9.97
C LEU A 478 -5.67 14.24 11.09
N ARG A 479 -6.14 15.42 10.74
CA ARG A 479 -6.44 16.49 11.69
C ARG A 479 -7.90 16.88 11.59
N LEU A 480 -8.55 16.93 12.75
CA LEU A 480 -9.95 17.30 12.87
C LEU A 480 -10.06 18.56 13.72
N ILE A 481 -10.80 19.55 13.21
CA ILE A 481 -11.12 20.78 13.91
C ILE A 481 -12.61 20.71 14.21
N PRO A 482 -13.02 20.47 15.47
CA PRO A 482 -14.43 20.43 15.84
C PRO A 482 -15.10 21.76 15.56
N ARG A 483 -16.34 21.72 15.14
CA ARG A 483 -17.18 22.90 15.00
C ARG A 483 -17.83 23.19 16.34
N THR A 484 -17.65 24.41 16.80
CA THR A 484 -18.28 24.93 18.03
C THR A 484 -19.74 25.24 17.77
#